data_f3ddc70bb05c1be269c3c8689e5051fc
#
_entry.id   f3ddc70bb05c1be269c3c8689e5051fc
#
_cell.length_a   1.000
_cell.length_b   1.000
_cell.length_c   1.000
_cell.angle_alpha   90.00
_cell.angle_beta   90.00
_cell.angle_gamma   90.00
#
_symmetry.space_group_name_H-M   'P 1'
#
loop_
_entity.id
_entity.type
_entity.pdbx_description
1 polymer ?
#
loop_
_entity_poly.entity_id
_entity_poly.type
_entity_poly.pdbx_seq_one_letter_code
_entity_poly.pdbx_strand_id
1 'polypeptide(L)'
;MVVESAVREILVEMGEDPNRQGLADTPSRVRRMYRELTAGYHVDPERLVNKAIFDVDYSEMVVVKDIAFYSLCEHHLLPFFGTAAVAYIPEGRVIGLSKVPRIVEMYSRRLQVQERMTKQIADFLMERLRPRGVGVVIEASHLCAVMRGVRKPGTIMTTSHVLGLFRTADRTRAEFFSHLERRPPTL
;
A
#
# COMPACT_ATOMS: atom_id res chain seq x y z
N MET A 1 18.16 -18.65 -14.47
CA MET A 1 16.80 -18.60 -13.85
C MET A 1 15.91 -17.70 -14.69
N VAL A 2 14.57 -17.92 -14.76
CA VAL A 2 13.66 -17.26 -15.72
C VAL A 2 13.76 -15.73 -15.70
N VAL A 3 13.73 -15.09 -14.53
CA VAL A 3 13.83 -13.61 -14.43
C VAL A 3 15.16 -13.08 -14.95
N GLU A 4 16.26 -13.75 -14.65
CA GLU A 4 17.60 -13.31 -15.10
C GLU A 4 17.76 -13.44 -16.61
N SER A 5 17.23 -14.52 -17.22
CA SER A 5 17.19 -14.68 -18.68
C SER A 5 16.37 -13.56 -19.34
N ALA A 6 15.14 -13.35 -18.85
CA ALA A 6 14.26 -12.29 -19.37
C ALA A 6 14.90 -10.89 -19.27
N VAL A 7 15.61 -10.59 -18.19
CA VAL A 7 16.33 -9.30 -18.05
C VAL A 7 17.47 -9.19 -19.06
N ARG A 8 18.20 -10.26 -19.36
CA ARG A 8 19.22 -10.24 -20.42
C ARG A 8 18.61 -9.98 -21.79
N GLU A 9 17.49 -10.63 -22.11
CA GLU A 9 16.75 -10.43 -23.35
C GLU A 9 16.27 -8.96 -23.48
N ILE A 10 15.73 -8.38 -22.41
CA ILE A 10 15.32 -6.97 -22.36
C ILE A 10 16.51 -6.04 -22.66
N LEU A 11 17.67 -6.28 -22.05
CA LEU A 11 18.88 -5.48 -22.28
C LEU A 11 19.32 -5.52 -23.74
N VAL A 12 19.30 -6.70 -24.37
CA VAL A 12 19.63 -6.88 -25.80
C VAL A 12 18.61 -6.13 -26.67
N GLU A 13 17.31 -6.25 -26.37
CA GLU A 13 16.25 -5.55 -27.11
C GLU A 13 16.39 -4.02 -27.04
N MET A 14 16.92 -3.49 -25.90
CA MET A 14 17.25 -2.07 -25.75
C MET A 14 18.51 -1.64 -26.47
N GLY A 15 19.24 -2.56 -27.12
CA GLY A 15 20.50 -2.30 -27.81
C GLY A 15 21.73 -2.28 -26.90
N GLU A 16 21.63 -2.83 -25.68
CA GLU A 16 22.71 -2.88 -24.71
C GLU A 16 23.49 -4.21 -24.77
N ASP A 17 24.79 -4.18 -24.42
CA ASP A 17 25.58 -5.39 -24.17
C ASP A 17 25.37 -5.86 -22.72
N PRO A 18 24.66 -6.96 -22.46
CA PRO A 18 24.42 -7.46 -21.11
C PRO A 18 25.70 -7.96 -20.40
N ASN A 19 26.82 -8.09 -21.12
CA ASN A 19 28.09 -8.56 -20.56
C ASN A 19 29.04 -7.39 -20.18
N ARG A 20 28.74 -6.17 -20.60
CA ARG A 20 29.55 -5.03 -20.17
C ARG A 20 29.56 -4.86 -18.65
N GLN A 21 30.66 -4.40 -18.09
CA GLN A 21 30.94 -4.32 -16.66
C GLN A 21 29.77 -3.74 -15.82
N GLY A 22 29.10 -2.70 -16.30
CA GLY A 22 27.99 -2.06 -15.58
C GLY A 22 26.68 -2.88 -15.58
N LEU A 23 26.49 -3.82 -16.52
CA LEU A 23 25.27 -4.61 -16.68
C LEU A 23 25.40 -6.09 -16.33
N ALA A 24 26.62 -6.61 -16.19
CA ALA A 24 26.87 -8.03 -15.93
C ALA A 24 26.07 -8.59 -14.73
N ASP A 25 25.92 -7.79 -13.66
CA ASP A 25 25.17 -8.15 -12.46
C ASP A 25 23.70 -7.71 -12.49
N THR A 26 23.27 -6.92 -13.46
CA THR A 26 21.91 -6.36 -13.52
C THR A 26 20.83 -7.44 -13.47
N PRO A 27 20.93 -8.57 -14.19
CA PRO A 27 19.91 -9.63 -14.11
C PRO A 27 19.68 -10.15 -12.70
N SER A 28 20.76 -10.39 -11.95
CA SER A 28 20.68 -10.88 -10.57
C SER A 28 20.14 -9.83 -9.60
N ARG A 29 20.51 -8.54 -9.80
CA ARG A 29 20.01 -7.41 -9.01
C ARG A 29 18.51 -7.21 -9.21
N VAL A 30 18.04 -7.22 -10.46
CA VAL A 30 16.61 -7.09 -10.81
C VAL A 30 15.79 -8.24 -10.21
N ARG A 31 16.30 -9.48 -10.27
CA ARG A 31 15.63 -10.60 -9.62
C ARG A 31 15.47 -10.43 -8.12
N ARG A 32 16.52 -9.97 -7.41
CA ARG A 32 16.43 -9.69 -5.96
C ARG A 32 15.46 -8.56 -5.67
N MET A 33 15.52 -7.47 -6.44
CA MET A 33 14.62 -6.33 -6.35
C MET A 33 13.15 -6.76 -6.47
N TYR A 34 12.78 -7.52 -7.50
CA TYR A 34 11.39 -7.98 -7.65
C TYR A 34 10.95 -8.89 -6.51
N ARG A 35 11.81 -9.76 -6.00
CA ARG A 35 11.49 -10.58 -4.82
C ARG A 35 11.16 -9.72 -3.59
N GLU A 36 11.93 -8.67 -3.37
CA GLU A 36 11.69 -7.72 -2.28
C GLU A 36 10.40 -6.93 -2.50
N LEU A 37 10.22 -6.36 -3.70
CA LEU A 37 9.05 -5.54 -4.03
C LEU A 37 7.74 -6.33 -4.13
N THR A 38 7.81 -7.65 -4.21
CA THR A 38 6.64 -8.54 -4.24
C THR A 38 6.54 -9.46 -3.02
N ALA A 39 7.29 -9.18 -1.96
CA ALA A 39 7.32 -9.98 -0.74
C ALA A 39 5.95 -10.11 -0.06
N GLY A 40 5.05 -9.15 -0.28
CA GLY A 40 3.69 -9.17 0.25
C GLY A 40 2.83 -10.35 -0.19
N TYR A 41 3.17 -11.01 -1.31
CA TYR A 41 2.50 -12.25 -1.72
C TYR A 41 2.79 -13.43 -0.79
N HIS A 42 3.90 -13.37 -0.05
CA HIS A 42 4.38 -14.44 0.82
C HIS A 42 4.11 -14.17 2.30
N VAL A 43 3.48 -13.02 2.62
CA VAL A 43 3.08 -12.70 3.99
C VAL A 43 1.83 -13.52 4.34
N ASP A 44 1.90 -14.26 5.45
CA ASP A 44 0.75 -14.93 6.03
C ASP A 44 -0.11 -13.90 6.80
N PRO A 45 -1.35 -13.61 6.33
CA PRO A 45 -2.21 -12.61 6.96
C PRO A 45 -2.61 -12.97 8.40
N GLU A 46 -2.75 -14.27 8.71
CA GLU A 46 -3.09 -14.73 10.06
C GLU A 46 -1.96 -14.44 11.03
N ARG A 47 -0.73 -14.74 10.64
CA ARG A 47 0.45 -14.46 11.46
C ARG A 47 0.72 -12.96 11.60
N LEU A 48 0.34 -12.16 10.60
CA LEU A 48 0.53 -10.72 10.64
C LEU A 48 -0.22 -10.09 11.81
N VAL A 49 -1.48 -10.43 12.01
CA VAL A 49 -2.37 -9.86 13.05
C VAL A 49 -2.39 -10.67 14.34
N ASN A 50 -1.84 -11.89 14.33
CA ASN A 50 -1.90 -12.81 15.45
C ASN A 50 -1.37 -12.19 16.77
N LYS A 51 -2.09 -12.42 17.88
CA LYS A 51 -1.78 -11.94 19.24
C LYS A 51 -1.65 -10.41 19.38
N ALA A 52 -2.09 -9.63 18.38
CA ALA A 52 -2.04 -8.17 18.44
C ALA A 52 -3.44 -7.55 18.30
N ILE A 53 -4.47 -8.31 18.60
CA ILE A 53 -5.83 -7.83 18.79
C ILE A 53 -6.08 -7.85 20.30
N PHE A 54 -6.56 -6.73 20.85
CA PHE A 54 -6.77 -6.51 22.27
C PHE A 54 -8.22 -6.12 22.51
N ASP A 55 -8.80 -6.61 23.60
CA ASP A 55 -10.14 -6.22 24.04
C ASP A 55 -10.10 -4.83 24.67
N VAL A 56 -11.13 -4.02 24.38
CA VAL A 56 -11.27 -2.64 24.87
C VAL A 56 -12.74 -2.33 25.15
N ASP A 57 -12.98 -1.34 26.00
CA ASP A 57 -14.32 -0.87 26.41
C ASP A 57 -14.72 0.48 25.79
N TYR A 58 -13.89 1.02 24.88
CA TYR A 58 -14.15 2.28 24.18
C TYR A 58 -14.44 2.06 22.69
N SER A 59 -15.07 3.07 22.06
CA SER A 59 -15.57 3.01 20.68
C SER A 59 -15.23 4.26 19.84
N GLU A 60 -14.26 5.06 20.29
CA GLU A 60 -13.78 6.23 19.56
C GLU A 60 -13.01 5.82 18.32
N MET A 61 -13.04 6.68 17.29
CA MET A 61 -12.31 6.47 16.06
C MET A 61 -10.80 6.40 16.29
N VAL A 62 -10.18 5.35 15.79
CA VAL A 62 -8.72 5.23 15.71
C VAL A 62 -8.27 5.58 14.30
N VAL A 63 -7.31 6.51 14.15
CA VAL A 63 -6.75 6.93 12.87
C VAL A 63 -5.24 6.76 12.90
N VAL A 64 -4.70 6.03 11.90
CA VAL A 64 -3.26 5.90 11.65
C VAL A 64 -3.01 6.46 10.25
N LYS A 65 -2.25 7.54 10.15
CA LYS A 65 -2.01 8.24 8.88
C LYS A 65 -0.52 8.42 8.59
N ASP A 66 -0.22 9.00 7.42
CA ASP A 66 1.13 9.22 6.94
C ASP A 66 1.95 7.93 6.83
N ILE A 67 1.27 6.81 6.56
CA ILE A 67 1.90 5.50 6.37
C ILE A 67 2.52 5.48 4.98
N ALA A 68 3.83 5.71 4.89
CA ALA A 68 4.55 5.64 3.63
C ALA A 68 4.51 4.22 3.04
N PHE A 69 4.32 4.12 1.73
CA PHE A 69 4.36 2.86 1.01
C PHE A 69 5.00 2.98 -0.37
N TYR A 70 5.48 1.86 -0.88
CA TYR A 70 5.96 1.66 -2.25
C TYR A 70 5.32 0.43 -2.85
N SER A 71 4.82 0.55 -4.09
CA SER A 71 4.15 -0.54 -4.80
C SER A 71 4.58 -0.56 -6.27
N LEU A 72 4.22 -1.63 -6.99
CA LEU A 72 4.44 -1.76 -8.43
C LEU A 72 3.10 -1.73 -9.17
N CYS A 73 2.97 -0.82 -10.12
CA CYS A 73 1.86 -0.80 -11.04
C CYS A 73 1.85 -2.09 -11.88
N GLU A 74 0.78 -2.87 -11.82
CA GLU A 74 0.70 -4.16 -12.53
C GLU A 74 0.75 -4.02 -14.05
N HIS A 75 0.37 -2.86 -14.61
CA HIS A 75 0.33 -2.65 -16.05
C HIS A 75 1.72 -2.42 -16.67
N HIS A 76 2.66 -1.85 -15.90
CA HIS A 76 3.95 -1.41 -16.43
C HIS A 76 5.16 -1.86 -15.61
N LEU A 77 4.95 -2.51 -14.47
CA LEU A 77 5.98 -2.87 -13.48
C LEU A 77 6.78 -1.65 -12.98
N LEU A 78 6.26 -0.45 -13.17
CA LEU A 78 6.85 0.78 -12.66
C LEU A 78 6.30 1.12 -11.27
N PRO A 79 7.10 1.76 -10.41
CA PRO A 79 6.66 2.12 -9.07
C PRO A 79 5.52 3.15 -9.06
N PHE A 80 4.64 3.00 -8.07
CA PHE A 80 3.87 4.09 -7.51
C PHE A 80 4.06 4.11 -6.00
N PHE A 81 4.06 5.27 -5.40
CA PHE A 81 4.40 5.45 -4.00
C PHE A 81 3.71 6.67 -3.43
N GLY A 82 3.53 6.67 -2.13
CA GLY A 82 2.83 7.75 -1.45
C GLY A 82 2.55 7.42 0.00
N THR A 83 1.40 7.87 0.49
CA THR A 83 0.96 7.67 1.86
C THR A 83 -0.42 7.05 1.93
N ALA A 84 -0.65 6.26 2.95
CA ALA A 84 -1.95 5.71 3.31
C ALA A 84 -2.39 6.24 4.67
N ALA A 85 -3.69 6.47 4.79
CA ALA A 85 -4.38 6.71 6.05
C ALA A 85 -5.43 5.62 6.26
N VAL A 86 -5.44 5.04 7.45
CA VAL A 86 -6.32 3.95 7.83
C VAL A 86 -7.03 4.32 9.11
N ALA A 87 -8.35 4.23 9.12
CA ALA A 87 -9.16 4.47 10.31
C ALA A 87 -10.13 3.33 10.55
N TYR A 88 -10.48 3.11 11.81
CA TYR A 88 -11.54 2.20 12.19
C TYR A 88 -12.22 2.65 13.49
N ILE A 89 -13.47 2.21 13.69
CA ILE A 89 -14.22 2.42 14.94
C ILE A 89 -14.32 1.09 15.64
N PRO A 90 -13.69 0.91 16.81
CA PRO A 90 -13.70 -0.35 17.53
C PRO A 90 -15.12 -0.84 17.86
N GLU A 91 -15.28 -2.17 17.88
CA GLU A 91 -16.44 -2.89 18.46
C GLU A 91 -15.89 -3.88 19.49
N GLY A 92 -15.46 -3.34 20.64
CA GLY A 92 -14.86 -4.14 21.71
C GLY A 92 -13.43 -4.62 21.46
N ARG A 93 -12.81 -4.32 20.29
CA ARG A 93 -11.45 -4.77 19.97
C ARG A 93 -10.68 -3.75 19.17
N VAL A 94 -9.36 -3.67 19.44
CA VAL A 94 -8.39 -2.86 18.69
C VAL A 94 -7.23 -3.70 18.20
N ILE A 95 -6.56 -3.21 17.16
CA ILE A 95 -5.34 -3.83 16.65
C ILE A 95 -4.11 -3.01 17.08
N GLY A 96 -3.03 -3.68 17.43
CA GLY A 96 -1.79 -3.00 17.80
C GLY A 96 -1.30 -2.06 16.68
N LEU A 97 -0.91 -0.84 17.05
CA LEU A 97 -0.54 0.24 16.13
C LEU A 97 0.43 -0.21 15.03
N SER A 98 1.47 -0.97 15.37
CA SER A 98 2.48 -1.46 14.41
C SER A 98 1.93 -2.42 13.34
N LYS A 99 0.72 -2.96 13.52
CA LYS A 99 0.10 -3.88 12.57
C LYS A 99 -0.53 -3.15 11.40
N VAL A 100 -1.04 -1.94 11.62
CA VAL A 100 -1.67 -1.16 10.56
C VAL A 100 -0.69 -0.84 9.41
N PRO A 101 0.52 -0.28 9.66
CA PRO A 101 1.52 -0.11 8.60
C PRO A 101 1.93 -1.44 7.94
N ARG A 102 2.04 -2.53 8.68
CA ARG A 102 2.39 -3.84 8.12
C ARG A 102 1.29 -4.42 7.21
N ILE A 103 0.02 -4.13 7.49
CA ILE A 103 -1.10 -4.48 6.60
C ILE A 103 -1.00 -3.69 5.29
N VAL A 104 -0.72 -2.39 5.38
CA VAL A 104 -0.47 -1.55 4.20
C VAL A 104 0.70 -2.11 3.40
N GLU A 105 1.81 -2.45 4.04
CA GLU A 105 2.98 -3.03 3.39
C GLU A 105 2.69 -4.39 2.74
N MET A 106 1.96 -5.28 3.40
CA MET A 106 1.56 -6.59 2.85
C MET A 106 0.80 -6.44 1.52
N TYR A 107 -0.05 -5.45 1.39
CA TYR A 107 -0.81 -5.21 0.16
C TYR A 107 -0.05 -4.37 -0.85
N SER A 108 0.80 -3.43 -0.43
CA SER A 108 1.60 -2.61 -1.34
C SER A 108 2.76 -3.39 -1.98
N ARG A 109 3.38 -4.35 -1.28
CA ARG A 109 4.46 -5.19 -1.81
C ARG A 109 3.92 -6.30 -2.74
N ARG A 110 3.15 -5.89 -3.75
CA ARG A 110 2.53 -6.75 -4.78
C ARG A 110 2.44 -6.00 -6.10
N LEU A 111 2.07 -6.69 -7.17
CA LEU A 111 1.60 -6.02 -8.39
C LEU A 111 0.19 -5.50 -8.14
N GLN A 112 -0.01 -4.18 -8.23
CA GLN A 112 -1.23 -3.53 -7.78
C GLN A 112 -1.78 -2.49 -8.77
N VAL A 113 -3.07 -2.20 -8.59
CA VAL A 113 -3.68 -0.91 -8.89
C VAL A 113 -4.13 -0.28 -7.58
N GLN A 114 -4.05 1.03 -7.50
CA GLN A 114 -4.27 1.76 -6.23
C GLN A 114 -5.66 1.53 -5.66
N GLU A 115 -6.69 1.49 -6.49
CA GLU A 115 -8.07 1.28 -6.09
C GLU A 115 -8.28 -0.09 -5.44
N ARG A 116 -7.68 -1.13 -6.04
CA ARG A 116 -7.75 -2.49 -5.49
C ARG A 116 -6.99 -2.58 -4.15
N MET A 117 -5.81 -1.97 -4.06
CA MET A 117 -5.03 -1.94 -2.83
C MET A 117 -5.81 -1.26 -1.70
N THR A 118 -6.43 -0.10 -1.98
CA THR A 118 -7.25 0.65 -1.03
C THR A 118 -8.41 -0.21 -0.49
N LYS A 119 -9.11 -0.89 -1.40
CA LYS A 119 -10.20 -1.79 -1.06
C LYS A 119 -9.73 -2.98 -0.22
N GLN A 120 -8.64 -3.65 -0.62
CA GLN A 120 -8.11 -4.83 0.06
C GLN A 120 -7.70 -4.55 1.50
N ILE A 121 -7.09 -3.38 1.76
CA ILE A 121 -6.72 -2.97 3.12
C ILE A 121 -7.97 -2.78 3.99
N ALA A 122 -9.00 -2.11 3.47
CA ALA A 122 -10.24 -1.88 4.20
C ALA A 122 -11.01 -3.18 4.49
N ASP A 123 -11.16 -4.03 3.47
CA ASP A 123 -11.84 -5.32 3.61
C ASP A 123 -11.14 -6.22 4.63
N PHE A 124 -9.81 -6.27 4.58
CA PHE A 124 -9.02 -7.07 5.52
C PHE A 124 -9.26 -6.66 6.97
N LEU A 125 -9.24 -5.35 7.26
CA LEU A 125 -9.49 -4.84 8.59
C LEU A 125 -10.94 -5.11 9.02
N MET A 126 -11.89 -4.92 8.13
CA MET A 126 -13.30 -5.20 8.40
C MET A 126 -13.54 -6.68 8.75
N GLU A 127 -12.88 -7.58 8.04
CA GLU A 127 -12.99 -9.03 8.27
C GLU A 127 -12.33 -9.45 9.59
N ARG A 128 -11.10 -8.98 9.84
CA ARG A 128 -10.28 -9.47 10.95
C ARG A 128 -10.62 -8.83 12.30
N LEU A 129 -10.87 -7.55 12.32
CA LEU A 129 -11.16 -6.81 13.53
C LEU A 129 -12.66 -6.74 13.83
N ARG A 130 -13.51 -6.84 12.80
CA ARG A 130 -14.96 -6.67 12.84
C ARG A 130 -15.36 -5.38 13.56
N PRO A 131 -14.81 -4.24 13.17
CA PRO A 131 -15.14 -2.96 13.76
C PRO A 131 -16.51 -2.48 13.26
N ARG A 132 -17.05 -1.41 13.86
CA ARG A 132 -18.29 -0.76 13.40
C ARG A 132 -18.11 -0.09 12.03
N GLY A 133 -16.91 0.18 11.61
CA GLY A 133 -16.57 0.72 10.30
C GLY A 133 -15.07 0.83 10.09
N VAL A 134 -14.68 0.94 8.81
CA VAL A 134 -13.29 1.14 8.35
C VAL A 134 -13.28 2.23 7.30
N GLY A 135 -12.26 3.09 7.33
CA GLY A 135 -11.95 4.07 6.30
C GLY A 135 -10.48 3.94 5.88
N VAL A 136 -10.24 3.90 4.57
CA VAL A 136 -8.87 3.90 4.01
C VAL A 136 -8.80 4.96 2.93
N VAL A 137 -7.77 5.80 2.98
CA VAL A 137 -7.42 6.78 1.94
C VAL A 137 -5.97 6.57 1.55
N ILE A 138 -5.70 6.57 0.25
CA ILE A 138 -4.35 6.44 -0.30
C ILE A 138 -4.12 7.59 -1.28
N GLU A 139 -2.99 8.27 -1.13
CA GLU A 139 -2.50 9.30 -2.04
C GLU A 139 -1.15 8.88 -2.59
N ALA A 140 -1.01 8.85 -3.92
CA ALA A 140 0.22 8.38 -4.54
C ALA A 140 0.54 9.07 -5.86
N SER A 141 1.85 9.13 -6.14
CA SER A 141 2.41 9.46 -7.43
C SER A 141 2.72 8.19 -8.21
N HIS A 142 2.32 8.15 -9.48
CA HIS A 142 2.49 6.99 -10.36
C HIS A 142 3.55 7.27 -11.43
N LEU A 143 4.72 6.63 -11.33
CA LEU A 143 5.78 6.84 -12.33
C LEU A 143 5.38 6.41 -13.73
N CYS A 144 4.45 5.45 -13.88
CA CYS A 144 3.92 5.07 -15.18
C CYS A 144 3.15 6.19 -15.90
N ALA A 145 2.68 7.21 -15.18
CA ALA A 145 2.02 8.40 -15.73
C ALA A 145 2.92 9.65 -15.68
N VAL A 146 3.81 9.75 -14.70
CA VAL A 146 4.65 10.93 -14.48
C VAL A 146 5.83 10.97 -15.45
N MET A 147 6.61 9.89 -15.58
CA MET A 147 7.86 9.88 -16.34
C MET A 147 7.68 9.50 -17.82
N ARG A 148 6.56 8.89 -18.18
CA ARG A 148 6.20 8.45 -19.53
C ARG A 148 4.67 8.53 -19.71
N GLY A 149 4.15 8.21 -20.90
CA GLY A 149 2.72 8.29 -21.21
C GLY A 149 2.26 9.75 -21.19
N VAL A 150 1.40 10.10 -20.22
CA VAL A 150 0.83 11.47 -20.12
C VAL A 150 1.82 12.53 -19.66
N ARG A 151 2.92 12.16 -19.04
CA ARG A 151 4.03 13.05 -18.62
C ARG A 151 3.56 14.27 -17.83
N LYS A 152 2.80 14.04 -16.75
CA LYS A 152 2.30 15.11 -15.87
C LYS A 152 2.95 15.01 -14.47
N PRO A 153 4.13 15.63 -14.28
CA PRO A 153 4.76 15.74 -12.97
C PRO A 153 3.83 16.44 -11.98
N GLY A 154 3.86 16.01 -10.71
CA GLY A 154 3.03 16.58 -9.65
C GLY A 154 1.60 16.05 -9.60
N THR A 155 1.18 15.19 -10.54
CA THR A 155 -0.12 14.52 -10.43
C THR A 155 -0.12 13.53 -9.28
N ILE A 156 -1.07 13.70 -8.35
CA ILE A 156 -1.34 12.78 -7.24
C ILE A 156 -2.71 12.15 -7.47
N MET A 157 -2.76 10.84 -7.36
CA MET A 157 -4.01 10.09 -7.37
C MET A 157 -4.45 9.83 -5.93
N THR A 158 -5.68 10.21 -5.60
CA THR A 158 -6.30 9.90 -4.31
C THR A 158 -7.39 8.86 -4.52
N THR A 159 -7.34 7.79 -3.73
CA THR A 159 -8.39 6.77 -3.66
C THR A 159 -8.89 6.60 -2.24
N SER A 160 -10.18 6.36 -2.08
CA SER A 160 -10.78 6.09 -0.78
C SER A 160 -11.68 4.86 -0.82
N HIS A 161 -11.70 4.11 0.27
CA HIS A 161 -12.66 3.03 0.49
C HIS A 161 -13.19 3.06 1.92
N VAL A 162 -14.50 3.13 2.08
CA VAL A 162 -15.17 3.27 3.38
C VAL A 162 -16.23 2.19 3.57
N LEU A 163 -16.28 1.60 4.76
CA LEU A 163 -17.16 0.52 5.15
C LEU A 163 -17.86 0.83 6.48
N GLY A 164 -19.02 0.19 6.72
CA GLY A 164 -19.78 0.36 7.95
C GLY A 164 -20.16 1.81 8.22
N LEU A 165 -19.96 2.32 9.43
CA LEU A 165 -20.33 3.67 9.84
C LEU A 165 -19.67 4.78 9.00
N PHE A 166 -18.46 4.59 8.48
CA PHE A 166 -17.86 5.56 7.56
C PHE A 166 -18.64 5.71 6.25
N ARG A 167 -19.41 4.69 5.86
CA ARG A 167 -20.25 4.72 4.66
C ARG A 167 -21.65 5.26 4.94
N THR A 168 -22.21 4.93 6.11
CA THR A 168 -23.65 5.16 6.42
C THR A 168 -23.89 6.42 7.26
N ALA A 169 -22.87 6.97 7.94
CA ALA A 169 -22.98 8.13 8.80
C ALA A 169 -22.10 9.28 8.31
N ASP A 170 -22.72 10.35 7.79
CA ASP A 170 -21.99 11.49 7.22
C ASP A 170 -21.08 12.20 8.25
N ARG A 171 -21.49 12.29 9.51
CA ARG A 171 -20.68 12.86 10.60
C ARG A 171 -19.38 12.08 10.82
N THR A 172 -19.46 10.75 10.85
CA THR A 172 -18.30 9.86 10.99
C THR A 172 -17.34 10.02 9.81
N ARG A 173 -17.90 10.11 8.61
CA ARG A 173 -17.11 10.35 7.40
C ARG A 173 -16.41 11.71 7.44
N ALA A 174 -17.13 12.77 7.81
CA ALA A 174 -16.59 14.12 7.91
C ALA A 174 -15.48 14.20 8.97
N GLU A 175 -15.66 13.58 10.13
CA GLU A 175 -14.65 13.51 11.19
C GLU A 175 -13.36 12.83 10.68
N PHE A 176 -13.48 11.70 9.99
CA PHE A 176 -12.33 11.01 9.40
C PHE A 176 -11.54 11.93 8.46
N PHE A 177 -12.21 12.57 7.50
CA PHE A 177 -11.53 13.46 6.56
C PHE A 177 -10.92 14.68 7.26
N SER A 178 -11.55 15.22 8.30
CA SER A 178 -10.96 16.31 9.08
C SER A 178 -9.66 15.93 9.79
N HIS A 179 -9.51 14.66 10.20
CA HIS A 179 -8.25 14.15 10.75
C HIS A 179 -7.14 14.07 9.71
N LEU A 180 -7.47 13.85 8.43
CA LEU A 180 -6.48 13.80 7.34
C LEU A 180 -5.92 15.18 7.01
N GLU A 181 -6.72 16.24 7.11
CA GLU A 181 -6.31 17.62 6.85
C GLU A 181 -5.35 18.18 7.90
N ARG A 182 -5.40 17.66 9.14
CA ARG A 182 -4.51 18.11 10.22
C ARG A 182 -3.09 17.61 9.98
N ARG A 183 -2.14 18.54 9.83
CA ARG A 183 -0.72 18.18 9.81
C ARG A 183 -0.30 17.60 11.16
N PRO A 184 0.57 16.56 11.19
CA PRO A 184 1.15 16.09 12.44
C PRO A 184 1.95 17.24 13.10
N PRO A 185 2.06 17.26 14.44
CA PRO A 185 2.98 18.16 15.11
C PRO A 185 4.40 17.92 14.56
N THR A 186 5.07 18.98 14.17
CA THR A 186 6.50 18.94 13.85
C THR A 186 7.26 18.60 15.12
N LEU A 187 7.94 17.44 15.12
CA LEU A 187 8.89 17.05 16.18
C LEU A 187 10.20 17.82 16.00
#